data_3895a4079b9d683f6ab665816dd5ecb3
#
_entry.id   3895a4079b9d683f6ab665816dd5ecb3
#
_cell.length_a   1.000
_cell.length_b   1.000
_cell.length_c   1.000
_cell.angle_alpha   90.00
_cell.angle_beta   90.00
_cell.angle_gamma   90.00
#
_symmetry.space_group_name_H-M   'P 1'
#
loop_
_entity.id
_entity.type
_entity.pdbx_description
1 polymer ?
#
loop_
_entity_poly.entity_id
_entity_poly.type
_entity_poly.pdbx_seq_one_letter_code
_entity_poly.pdbx_strand_id
1 'polypeptide(L)'
;GNRFMTAHFDHSIATAIWRLDGQADKLLDTYHREIAAKGLRADKLVPALRFSTSDVGMSGANLYPIFLAGAESRIIPLGYPVRTEHKNGSGMEYFEEQLGLVYAQFEKAVDKQVQLMNIEIRYPVTTLMRVLKRIKAPKKASYEAMDYFMAIHGDAPCTAYDLFMQMSDVIFSAQCDGASGMRIAQLEEIVSRALNVNWHEYDHPGDFKW
;
A
#
# COMPACT_ATOMS: atom_id res chain seq x y z
N GLY A 1 -9.14 -19.29 7.94
CA GLY A 1 -10.22 -18.32 8.14
C GLY A 1 -9.72 -16.88 8.20
N ASN A 2 -10.63 -15.96 7.96
CA ASN A 2 -10.32 -14.52 8.07
C ASN A 2 -10.18 -14.15 9.55
N ARG A 3 -9.23 -13.28 9.87
CA ARG A 3 -8.99 -12.85 11.24
C ARG A 3 -9.17 -11.36 11.38
N PHE A 4 -9.96 -10.96 12.37
CA PHE A 4 -9.96 -9.60 12.88
C PHE A 4 -8.62 -9.32 13.58
N MET A 5 -7.96 -8.21 13.22
CA MET A 5 -6.67 -7.84 13.80
C MET A 5 -6.79 -6.75 14.84
N THR A 6 -7.35 -5.61 14.45
CA THR A 6 -7.38 -4.43 15.29
C THR A 6 -8.51 -3.48 14.89
N ALA A 7 -8.97 -2.69 15.84
CA ALA A 7 -9.85 -1.56 15.59
C ALA A 7 -9.32 -0.35 16.34
N HIS A 8 -9.41 0.81 15.70
CA HIS A 8 -9.11 2.11 16.29
C HIS A 8 -10.34 3.00 16.17
N PHE A 9 -10.63 3.70 17.25
CA PHE A 9 -11.68 4.71 17.30
C PHE A 9 -11.02 6.06 17.58
N ASP A 10 -11.14 6.96 16.62
CA ASP A 10 -10.80 8.36 16.79
C ASP A 10 -12.14 9.14 16.70
N HIS A 11 -12.39 10.07 17.56
CA HIS A 11 -13.65 10.81 17.86
C HIS A 11 -14.77 10.82 16.79
N SER A 12 -14.46 10.55 15.53
CA SER A 12 -15.40 10.55 14.42
C SER A 12 -15.17 9.45 13.37
N ILE A 13 -14.10 8.65 13.52
CA ILE A 13 -13.72 7.62 12.55
C ILE A 13 -13.42 6.31 13.28
N ALA A 14 -14.12 5.25 12.89
CA ALA A 14 -13.80 3.90 13.29
C ALA A 14 -13.04 3.21 12.15
N THR A 15 -11.93 2.56 12.47
CA THR A 15 -11.16 1.73 11.52
C THR A 15 -10.96 0.33 12.06
N ALA A 16 -11.02 -0.66 11.21
CA ALA A 16 -10.77 -2.05 11.56
C ALA A 16 -10.01 -2.75 10.44
N ILE A 17 -9.13 -3.68 10.80
CA ILE A 17 -8.35 -4.48 9.84
C ILE A 17 -8.72 -5.95 10.00
N TRP A 18 -9.04 -6.59 8.88
CA TRP A 18 -9.27 -8.03 8.78
C TRP A 18 -8.25 -8.67 7.84
N ARG A 19 -7.56 -9.67 8.35
CA ARG A 19 -6.67 -10.50 7.53
C ARG A 19 -7.49 -11.52 6.75
N LEU A 20 -7.12 -11.72 5.49
CA LEU A 20 -7.72 -12.69 4.58
C LEU A 20 -6.87 -13.96 4.47
N ASP A 21 -6.48 -14.54 5.60
CA ASP A 21 -5.58 -15.70 5.65
C ASP A 21 -6.09 -16.88 4.80
N GLY A 22 -7.40 -17.11 4.77
CA GLY A 22 -8.02 -18.19 3.98
C GLY A 22 -8.01 -17.95 2.47
N GLN A 23 -7.63 -16.76 1.99
CA GLN A 23 -7.54 -16.40 0.58
C GLN A 23 -6.10 -16.10 0.13
N ALA A 24 -5.13 -16.15 1.07
CA ALA A 24 -3.77 -15.70 0.82
C ALA A 24 -3.12 -16.46 -0.35
N ASP A 25 -3.22 -17.77 -0.38
CA ASP A 25 -2.62 -18.59 -1.43
C ASP A 25 -3.16 -18.24 -2.81
N LYS A 26 -4.49 -18.09 -2.92
CA LYS A 26 -5.15 -17.74 -4.19
C LYS A 26 -4.77 -16.34 -4.68
N LEU A 27 -4.79 -15.34 -3.77
CA LEU A 27 -4.53 -13.95 -4.12
C LEU A 27 -3.05 -13.68 -4.41
N LEU A 28 -2.14 -14.43 -3.82
CA LEU A 28 -0.70 -14.20 -3.91
C LEU A 28 0.06 -15.20 -4.81
N ASP A 29 -0.62 -16.15 -5.43
CA ASP A 29 0.04 -17.19 -6.26
C ASP A 29 0.90 -16.57 -7.38
N THR A 30 0.36 -15.64 -8.14
CA THR A 30 1.10 -14.95 -9.20
C THR A 30 2.29 -14.17 -8.65
N TYR A 31 2.11 -13.46 -7.54
CA TYR A 31 3.18 -12.73 -6.86
C TYR A 31 4.32 -13.65 -6.43
N HIS A 32 4.00 -14.77 -5.77
CA HIS A 32 5.02 -15.72 -5.30
C HIS A 32 5.79 -16.37 -6.45
N ARG A 33 5.12 -16.70 -7.55
CA ARG A 33 5.76 -17.25 -8.75
C ARG A 33 6.75 -16.26 -9.36
N GLU A 34 6.37 -15.00 -9.50
CA GLU A 34 7.25 -13.97 -10.09
C GLU A 34 8.44 -13.64 -9.19
N ILE A 35 8.23 -13.54 -7.88
CA ILE A 35 9.31 -13.36 -6.88
C ILE A 35 10.32 -14.50 -6.98
N ALA A 36 9.86 -15.74 -7.02
CA ALA A 36 10.71 -16.91 -7.12
C ALA A 36 11.48 -16.94 -8.47
N ALA A 37 10.78 -16.66 -9.57
CA ALA A 37 11.38 -16.66 -10.91
C ALA A 37 12.48 -15.60 -11.07
N LYS A 38 12.37 -14.48 -10.39
CA LYS A 38 13.32 -13.35 -10.48
C LYS A 38 14.37 -13.35 -9.37
N GLY A 39 14.29 -14.26 -8.41
CA GLY A 39 15.17 -14.29 -7.25
C GLY A 39 15.10 -13.01 -6.40
N LEU A 40 13.97 -12.32 -6.40
CA LEU A 40 13.78 -11.11 -5.60
C LEU A 40 13.59 -11.45 -4.13
N ARG A 41 13.95 -10.52 -3.28
CA ARG A 41 13.66 -10.63 -1.84
C ARG A 41 12.16 -10.53 -1.62
N ALA A 42 11.59 -11.55 -0.98
CA ALA A 42 10.18 -11.59 -0.66
C ALA A 42 9.96 -11.33 0.82
N ASP A 43 9.21 -10.32 1.14
CA ASP A 43 8.60 -10.23 2.45
C ASP A 43 7.36 -11.15 2.49
N LYS A 44 7.10 -11.72 3.67
CA LYS A 44 5.86 -12.47 3.85
C LYS A 44 4.69 -11.49 3.79
N LEU A 45 3.91 -11.56 2.71
CA LEU A 45 2.71 -10.76 2.54
C LEU A 45 1.48 -11.50 3.03
N VAL A 46 0.56 -10.75 3.63
CA VAL A 46 -0.77 -11.24 4.00
C VAL A 46 -1.80 -10.27 3.45
N PRO A 47 -2.74 -10.70 2.58
CA PRO A 47 -3.82 -9.85 2.12
C PRO A 47 -4.75 -9.51 3.29
N ALA A 48 -5.17 -8.26 3.34
CA ALA A 48 -6.06 -7.76 4.38
C ALA A 48 -7.01 -6.69 3.84
N LEU A 49 -8.10 -6.50 4.54
CA LEU A 49 -9.05 -5.42 4.31
C LEU A 49 -9.00 -4.46 5.48
N ARG A 50 -8.86 -3.18 5.19
CA ARG A 50 -9.12 -2.15 6.15
C ARG A 50 -10.47 -1.50 5.87
N PHE A 51 -11.33 -1.56 6.85
CA PHE A 51 -12.59 -0.85 6.88
C PHE A 51 -12.42 0.49 7.59
N SER A 52 -13.00 1.54 7.05
CA SER A 52 -13.06 2.85 7.68
C SER A 52 -14.45 3.44 7.51
N THR A 53 -15.03 3.92 8.58
CA THR A 53 -16.34 4.61 8.59
C THR A 53 -16.29 5.86 9.45
N SER A 54 -17.10 6.86 9.11
CA SER A 54 -17.24 8.09 9.88
C SER A 54 -18.65 8.18 10.46
N ASP A 55 -18.74 8.43 11.76
CA ASP A 55 -20.00 8.59 12.48
C ASP A 55 -20.74 9.92 12.16
N VAL A 56 -20.03 10.88 11.58
CA VAL A 56 -20.60 12.22 11.30
C VAL A 56 -21.32 12.32 9.95
N GLY A 57 -21.58 11.20 9.28
CA GLY A 57 -22.39 11.17 8.05
C GLY A 57 -21.75 11.85 6.82
N MET A 58 -20.51 12.32 6.93
CA MET A 58 -19.81 13.04 5.86
C MET A 58 -19.00 12.13 4.92
N SER A 59 -18.77 10.89 5.29
CA SER A 59 -18.15 9.89 4.44
C SER A 59 -18.83 8.54 4.63
N GLY A 60 -19.14 7.86 3.52
CA GLY A 60 -19.60 6.48 3.55
C GLY A 60 -18.53 5.54 4.13
N ALA A 61 -18.87 4.27 4.27
CA ALA A 61 -17.90 3.25 4.60
C ALA A 61 -16.91 3.06 3.43
N ASN A 62 -15.64 2.91 3.75
CA ASN A 62 -14.59 2.65 2.77
C ASN A 62 -13.93 1.32 3.07
N LEU A 63 -13.72 0.52 2.03
CA LEU A 63 -12.97 -0.73 2.07
C LEU A 63 -11.64 -0.53 1.32
N TYR A 64 -10.53 -0.70 2.01
CA TYR A 64 -9.19 -0.55 1.45
C TYR A 64 -8.54 -1.92 1.34
N PRO A 65 -8.22 -2.40 0.12
CA PRO A 65 -7.35 -3.55 -0.04
C PRO A 65 -5.93 -3.16 0.35
N ILE A 66 -5.30 -3.96 1.19
CA ILE A 66 -3.92 -3.76 1.65
C ILE A 66 -3.18 -5.09 1.72
N PHE A 67 -1.86 -5.06 1.65
CA PHE A 67 -1.04 -6.14 2.19
C PHE A 67 -0.46 -5.74 3.54
N LEU A 68 -0.28 -6.74 4.38
CA LEU A 68 0.53 -6.64 5.60
C LEU A 68 1.84 -7.36 5.34
N ALA A 69 2.95 -6.66 5.47
CA ALA A 69 4.27 -7.17 5.15
C ALA A 69 5.11 -7.40 6.41
N GLY A 70 5.81 -8.53 6.45
CA GLY A 70 6.76 -8.87 7.50
C GLY A 70 6.12 -9.16 8.86
N ALA A 71 6.97 -9.36 9.87
CA ALA A 71 6.55 -9.65 11.25
C ALA A 71 5.83 -8.47 11.91
N GLU A 72 6.19 -7.25 11.52
CA GLU A 72 5.65 -6.00 12.07
C GLU A 72 4.30 -5.61 11.44
N SER A 73 3.79 -6.42 10.49
CA SER A 73 2.54 -6.16 9.79
C SER A 73 2.48 -4.74 9.16
N ARG A 74 3.57 -4.34 8.49
CA ARG A 74 3.64 -3.06 7.79
C ARG A 74 2.58 -3.00 6.70
N ILE A 75 1.90 -1.88 6.59
CA ILE A 75 0.82 -1.69 5.61
C ILE A 75 1.41 -1.34 4.25
N ILE A 76 1.11 -2.17 3.25
CA ILE A 76 1.38 -1.91 1.84
C ILE A 76 0.05 -1.59 1.17
N PRO A 77 -0.18 -0.34 0.76
CA PRO A 77 -1.43 0.04 0.12
C PRO A 77 -1.48 -0.50 -1.32
N LEU A 78 -2.65 -0.97 -1.74
CA LEU A 78 -2.83 -1.65 -3.03
C LEU A 78 -3.68 -0.88 -4.04
N GLY A 79 -4.19 0.28 -3.68
CA GLY A 79 -4.99 1.06 -4.61
C GLY A 79 -6.03 1.92 -3.91
N TYR A 80 -6.99 2.39 -4.71
CA TYR A 80 -8.05 3.24 -4.20
C TYR A 80 -9.09 2.44 -3.43
N PRO A 81 -9.71 3.06 -2.41
CA PRO A 81 -10.76 2.40 -1.64
C PRO A 81 -11.99 2.11 -2.50
N VAL A 82 -12.65 1.02 -2.20
CA VAL A 82 -14.04 0.80 -2.62
C VAL A 82 -14.92 1.58 -1.65
N ARG A 83 -15.57 2.63 -2.15
CA ARG A 83 -16.46 3.47 -1.36
C ARG A 83 -17.87 2.89 -1.38
N THR A 84 -18.43 2.71 -0.20
CA THR A 84 -19.82 2.28 -0.04
C THR A 84 -20.62 3.43 0.55
N GLU A 85 -21.71 3.81 -0.11
CA GLU A 85 -22.65 4.77 0.45
C GLU A 85 -23.52 4.08 1.53
N HIS A 86 -23.75 4.79 2.63
CA HIS A 86 -24.78 4.36 3.60
C HIS A 86 -26.17 4.56 2.99
N LYS A 87 -26.67 3.55 2.28
CA LYS A 87 -28.08 3.53 1.84
C LYS A 87 -28.91 2.79 2.87
N ASN A 88 -29.94 3.46 3.37
CA ASN A 88 -30.93 2.81 4.21
C ASN A 88 -31.53 1.62 3.44
N GLY A 89 -31.35 0.40 3.95
CA GLY A 89 -31.87 -0.82 3.34
C GLY A 89 -30.91 -1.58 2.43
N SER A 90 -29.62 -1.24 2.37
CA SER A 90 -28.62 -2.06 1.67
C SER A 90 -28.49 -3.43 2.36
N GLY A 91 -28.96 -4.47 1.69
CA GLY A 91 -28.95 -5.84 2.18
C GLY A 91 -27.62 -6.55 1.95
N MET A 92 -27.61 -7.85 2.28
CA MET A 92 -26.46 -8.74 2.12
C MET A 92 -25.93 -8.77 0.68
N GLU A 93 -26.82 -8.72 -0.32
CA GLU A 93 -26.45 -8.71 -1.75
C GLU A 93 -25.53 -7.51 -2.10
N TYR A 94 -25.84 -6.32 -1.58
CA TYR A 94 -25.01 -5.14 -1.80
C TYR A 94 -23.62 -5.31 -1.16
N PHE A 95 -23.55 -5.89 0.03
CA PHE A 95 -22.27 -6.16 0.68
C PHE A 95 -21.44 -7.19 -0.09
N GLU A 96 -22.05 -8.24 -0.60
CA GLU A 96 -21.39 -9.24 -1.44
C GLU A 96 -20.85 -8.65 -2.75
N GLU A 97 -21.61 -7.75 -3.39
CA GLU A 97 -21.16 -7.01 -4.57
C GLU A 97 -19.92 -6.15 -4.24
N GLN A 98 -19.93 -5.43 -3.13
CA GLN A 98 -18.79 -4.61 -2.71
C GLN A 98 -17.56 -5.47 -2.39
N LEU A 99 -17.72 -6.63 -1.78
CA LEU A 99 -16.63 -7.58 -1.59
C LEU A 99 -16.06 -8.07 -2.91
N GLY A 100 -16.90 -8.35 -3.91
CA GLY A 100 -16.47 -8.72 -5.25
C GLY A 100 -15.57 -7.64 -5.88
N LEU A 101 -15.93 -6.37 -5.74
CA LEU A 101 -15.11 -5.24 -6.21
C LEU A 101 -13.75 -5.17 -5.48
N VAL A 102 -13.72 -5.44 -4.19
CA VAL A 102 -12.48 -5.47 -3.41
C VAL A 102 -11.55 -6.59 -3.89
N TYR A 103 -12.08 -7.78 -4.13
CA TYR A 103 -11.27 -8.88 -4.68
C TYR A 103 -10.70 -8.57 -6.05
N ALA A 104 -11.48 -7.94 -6.93
CA ALA A 104 -10.98 -7.47 -8.22
C ALA A 104 -9.86 -6.42 -8.08
N GLN A 105 -9.90 -5.58 -7.04
CA GLN A 105 -8.81 -4.66 -6.71
C GLN A 105 -7.53 -5.40 -6.27
N PHE A 106 -7.64 -6.47 -5.48
CA PHE A 106 -6.48 -7.30 -5.14
C PHE A 106 -5.81 -7.90 -6.37
N GLU A 107 -6.58 -8.49 -7.29
CA GLU A 107 -6.04 -9.06 -8.52
C GLU A 107 -5.29 -8.01 -9.35
N LYS A 108 -5.91 -6.84 -9.56
CA LYS A 108 -5.26 -5.72 -10.27
C LYS A 108 -3.98 -5.23 -9.55
N ALA A 109 -4.00 -5.19 -8.23
CA ALA A 109 -2.86 -4.74 -7.46
C ALA A 109 -1.69 -5.75 -7.53
N VAL A 110 -1.98 -7.04 -7.50
CA VAL A 110 -0.97 -8.09 -7.71
C VAL A 110 -0.35 -7.94 -9.11
N ASP A 111 -1.17 -7.77 -10.15
CA ASP A 111 -0.68 -7.56 -11.51
C ASP A 111 0.19 -6.30 -11.62
N LYS A 112 -0.19 -5.22 -10.95
CA LYS A 112 0.60 -3.98 -10.90
C LYS A 112 1.95 -4.20 -10.20
N GLN A 113 1.99 -4.92 -9.11
CA GLN A 113 3.25 -5.26 -8.43
C GLN A 113 4.14 -6.13 -9.29
N VAL A 114 3.59 -7.12 -9.99
CA VAL A 114 4.33 -7.92 -10.97
C VAL A 114 4.90 -7.04 -12.10
N GLN A 115 4.14 -6.07 -12.59
CA GLN A 115 4.67 -5.09 -13.56
C GLN A 115 5.84 -4.29 -12.98
N LEU A 116 5.77 -3.84 -11.72
CA LEU A 116 6.86 -3.13 -11.07
C LEU A 116 8.14 -3.99 -10.93
N MET A 117 8.01 -5.29 -10.75
CA MET A 117 9.13 -6.23 -10.70
C MET A 117 9.88 -6.33 -12.03
N ASN A 118 9.27 -5.96 -13.15
CA ASN A 118 9.84 -5.96 -14.48
C ASN A 118 10.47 -4.62 -14.89
N ILE A 119 10.39 -3.60 -14.04
CA ILE A 119 10.96 -2.27 -14.29
C ILE A 119 12.29 -2.17 -13.55
N GLU A 120 13.40 -2.20 -14.30
CA GLU A 120 14.72 -1.95 -13.75
C GLU A 120 14.91 -0.46 -13.48
N ILE A 121 15.46 -0.13 -12.31
CA ILE A 121 15.78 1.23 -11.86
C ILE A 121 17.30 1.33 -11.68
N ARG A 122 17.93 2.23 -12.42
CA ARG A 122 19.39 2.44 -12.43
C ARG A 122 19.87 3.44 -11.39
N TYR A 123 19.01 4.40 -11.04
CA TYR A 123 19.29 5.48 -10.09
C TYR A 123 18.30 5.44 -8.93
N PRO A 124 18.34 4.40 -8.07
CA PRO A 124 17.24 4.10 -7.15
C PRO A 124 16.97 5.21 -6.13
N VAL A 125 18.01 5.80 -5.54
CA VAL A 125 17.84 6.82 -4.50
C VAL A 125 17.15 8.08 -5.05
N THR A 126 17.63 8.60 -6.17
CA THR A 126 17.03 9.80 -6.78
C THR A 126 15.66 9.50 -7.38
N THR A 127 15.46 8.31 -7.94
CA THR A 127 14.17 7.86 -8.45
C THR A 127 13.14 7.76 -7.33
N LEU A 128 13.50 7.13 -6.20
CA LEU A 128 12.63 7.06 -5.00
C LEU A 128 12.16 8.45 -4.59
N MET A 129 13.09 9.39 -4.44
CA MET A 129 12.78 10.75 -3.99
C MET A 129 11.94 11.53 -5.01
N ARG A 130 12.19 11.37 -6.32
CA ARG A 130 11.40 12.00 -7.38
C ARG A 130 9.97 11.48 -7.39
N VAL A 131 9.80 10.17 -7.25
CA VAL A 131 8.45 9.55 -7.20
C VAL A 131 7.73 9.96 -5.91
N LEU A 132 8.37 9.94 -4.74
CA LEU A 132 7.78 10.42 -3.48
C LEU A 132 7.32 11.88 -3.59
N LYS A 133 8.12 12.75 -4.20
CA LYS A 133 7.72 14.13 -4.48
C LYS A 133 6.53 14.20 -5.45
N ARG A 134 6.54 13.40 -6.52
CA ARG A 134 5.48 13.35 -7.53
C ARG A 134 4.13 12.96 -6.93
N ILE A 135 4.11 11.98 -6.04
CA ILE A 135 2.89 11.53 -5.36
C ILE A 135 2.48 12.43 -4.20
N LYS A 136 3.26 13.45 -3.90
CA LYS A 136 3.06 14.41 -2.79
C LYS A 136 3.17 13.77 -1.40
N ALA A 137 4.12 12.86 -1.23
CA ALA A 137 4.46 12.31 0.08
C ALA A 137 5.03 13.41 1.00
N PRO A 138 4.89 13.31 2.33
CA PRO A 138 5.47 14.26 3.27
C PRO A 138 7.00 14.28 3.17
N LYS A 139 7.58 15.50 3.08
CA LYS A 139 9.02 15.69 2.87
C LYS A 139 9.88 14.96 3.92
N LYS A 140 9.59 15.17 5.21
CA LYS A 140 10.35 14.56 6.32
C LYS A 140 10.36 13.04 6.20
N ALA A 141 9.18 12.42 6.12
CA ALA A 141 9.04 10.96 6.01
C ALA A 141 9.68 10.40 4.73
N SER A 142 9.71 11.18 3.65
CA SER A 142 10.38 10.79 2.41
C SER A 142 11.90 10.71 2.57
N TYR A 143 12.51 11.64 3.29
CA TYR A 143 13.95 11.59 3.59
C TYR A 143 14.28 10.44 4.55
N GLU A 144 13.45 10.17 5.55
CA GLU A 144 13.60 9.02 6.45
C GLU A 144 13.54 7.68 5.69
N ALA A 145 12.58 7.54 4.78
CA ALA A 145 12.48 6.36 3.90
C ALA A 145 13.71 6.21 2.99
N MET A 146 14.22 7.31 2.46
CA MET A 146 15.46 7.33 1.66
C MET A 146 16.67 6.88 2.47
N ASP A 147 16.85 7.43 3.67
CA ASP A 147 17.98 7.11 4.54
C ASP A 147 17.96 5.62 4.91
N TYR A 148 16.78 5.09 5.21
CA TYR A 148 16.59 3.68 5.51
C TYR A 148 16.88 2.79 4.30
N PHE A 149 16.41 3.18 3.11
CA PHE A 149 16.72 2.48 1.87
C PHE A 149 18.22 2.44 1.59
N MET A 150 18.90 3.58 1.72
CA MET A 150 20.36 3.68 1.55
C MET A 150 21.12 2.78 2.50
N ALA A 151 20.69 2.69 3.77
CA ALA A 151 21.33 1.86 4.78
C ALA A 151 21.23 0.35 4.46
N ILE A 152 20.15 -0.09 3.82
CA ILE A 152 19.89 -1.51 3.53
C ILE A 152 20.36 -1.90 2.13
N HIS A 153 20.09 -1.08 1.11
CA HIS A 153 20.30 -1.40 -0.30
C HIS A 153 21.47 -0.64 -0.94
N GLY A 154 21.90 0.49 -0.35
CA GLY A 154 22.83 1.40 -1.02
C GLY A 154 22.19 2.04 -2.26
N ASP A 155 23.01 2.35 -3.26
CA ASP A 155 22.58 2.93 -4.54
C ASP A 155 22.77 1.95 -5.72
N ALA A 156 22.74 0.66 -5.45
CA ALA A 156 22.82 -0.36 -6.49
C ALA A 156 21.49 -0.45 -7.26
N PRO A 157 21.52 -0.75 -8.58
CA PRO A 157 20.31 -0.94 -9.36
C PRO A 157 19.36 -1.95 -8.72
N CYS A 158 18.07 -1.65 -8.78
CA CYS A 158 17.00 -2.46 -8.22
C CYS A 158 15.77 -2.45 -9.15
N THR A 159 14.62 -2.89 -8.67
CA THR A 159 13.35 -2.79 -9.40
C THR A 159 12.46 -1.68 -8.86
N ALA A 160 11.50 -1.23 -9.66
CA ALA A 160 10.47 -0.31 -9.18
C ALA A 160 9.63 -0.96 -8.05
N TYR A 161 9.51 -2.28 -8.03
CA TYR A 161 8.91 -3.02 -6.92
C TYR A 161 9.65 -2.79 -5.60
N ASP A 162 10.99 -2.88 -5.59
CA ASP A 162 11.78 -2.65 -4.38
C ASP A 162 11.55 -1.25 -3.83
N LEU A 163 11.50 -0.24 -4.70
CA LEU A 163 11.22 1.15 -4.31
C LEU A 163 9.78 1.35 -3.81
N PHE A 164 8.81 0.71 -4.45
CA PHE A 164 7.41 0.78 -4.01
C PHE A 164 7.24 0.17 -2.61
N MET A 165 7.84 -0.99 -2.35
CA MET A 165 7.84 -1.62 -1.03
C MET A 165 8.49 -0.72 0.02
N GLN A 166 9.58 -0.03 -0.33
CA GLN A 166 10.25 0.92 0.56
C GLN A 166 9.38 2.15 0.88
N MET A 167 8.51 2.59 -0.04
CA MET A 167 7.61 3.71 0.21
C MET A 167 6.62 3.45 1.36
N SER A 168 6.37 2.20 1.71
CA SER A 168 5.57 1.85 2.90
C SER A 168 6.18 2.38 4.20
N ASP A 169 7.47 2.69 4.23
CA ASP A 169 8.13 3.27 5.39
C ASP A 169 7.61 4.67 5.72
N VAL A 170 7.10 5.41 4.73
CA VAL A 170 6.41 6.69 4.96
C VAL A 170 5.18 6.50 5.85
N ILE A 171 4.44 5.42 5.65
CA ILE A 171 3.27 5.08 6.46
C ILE A 171 3.72 4.58 7.84
N PHE A 172 4.71 3.71 7.87
CA PHE A 172 5.24 3.13 9.10
C PHE A 172 5.84 4.19 10.02
N SER A 173 6.61 5.14 9.49
CA SER A 173 7.14 6.28 10.24
C SER A 173 6.01 7.09 10.90
N ALA A 174 4.94 7.38 10.15
CA ALA A 174 3.79 8.09 10.70
C ALA A 174 3.06 7.28 11.80
N GLN A 175 2.98 5.96 11.66
CA GLN A 175 2.41 5.09 12.70
C GLN A 175 3.25 5.13 13.99
N CYS A 176 4.57 5.08 13.87
CA CYS A 176 5.49 5.18 15.00
C CYS A 176 5.39 6.55 15.70
N ASP A 177 5.15 7.61 14.95
CA ASP A 177 4.93 8.97 15.46
C ASP A 177 3.53 9.18 16.07
N GLY A 178 2.68 8.15 16.11
CA GLY A 178 1.34 8.20 16.70
C GLY A 178 0.33 8.97 15.84
N ALA A 179 0.49 8.95 14.51
CA ALA A 179 -0.47 9.58 13.61
C ALA A 179 -1.87 9.00 13.76
N SER A 180 -2.90 9.85 13.59
CA SER A 180 -4.30 9.43 13.64
C SER A 180 -4.64 8.44 12.51
N GLY A 181 -5.69 7.63 12.71
CA GLY A 181 -6.18 6.70 11.68
C GLY A 181 -6.53 7.42 10.36
N MET A 182 -7.06 8.63 10.42
CA MET A 182 -7.32 9.45 9.23
C MET A 182 -6.03 9.84 8.51
N ARG A 183 -4.97 10.20 9.24
CA ARG A 183 -3.67 10.53 8.65
C ARG A 183 -3.04 9.33 7.98
N ILE A 184 -3.09 8.17 8.61
CA ILE A 184 -2.62 6.90 8.03
C ILE A 184 -3.37 6.59 6.73
N ALA A 185 -4.70 6.73 6.71
CA ALA A 185 -5.52 6.54 5.52
C ALA A 185 -5.11 7.47 4.37
N GLN A 186 -4.83 8.74 4.66
CA GLN A 186 -4.33 9.71 3.66
C GLN A 186 -2.98 9.29 3.10
N LEU A 187 -2.06 8.83 3.94
CA LEU A 187 -0.74 8.37 3.52
C LEU A 187 -0.81 7.11 2.66
N GLU A 188 -1.67 6.17 2.99
CA GLU A 188 -1.91 4.99 2.17
C GLU A 188 -2.43 5.37 0.78
N GLU A 189 -3.36 6.31 0.68
CA GLU A 189 -3.85 6.82 -0.60
C GLU A 189 -2.74 7.49 -1.40
N ILE A 190 -1.89 8.30 -0.75
CA ILE A 190 -0.74 8.95 -1.38
C ILE A 190 0.24 7.91 -1.91
N VAL A 191 0.67 6.96 -1.09
CA VAL A 191 1.65 5.92 -1.49
C VAL A 191 1.09 5.03 -2.60
N SER A 192 -0.19 4.69 -2.57
CA SER A 192 -0.82 3.88 -3.62
C SER A 192 -0.75 4.51 -5.02
N ARG A 193 -0.61 5.84 -5.11
CA ARG A 193 -0.43 6.53 -6.40
C ARG A 193 0.83 6.09 -7.13
N ALA A 194 1.85 5.63 -6.40
CA ALA A 194 3.08 5.13 -6.99
C ALA A 194 2.89 3.87 -7.85
N LEU A 195 1.83 3.10 -7.64
CA LEU A 195 1.47 1.97 -8.51
C LEU A 195 1.18 2.38 -9.96
N ASN A 196 0.82 3.65 -10.20
CA ASN A 196 0.37 4.15 -11.50
C ASN A 196 1.29 5.21 -12.11
N VAL A 197 2.44 5.51 -11.50
CA VAL A 197 3.41 6.43 -12.12
C VAL A 197 4.17 5.73 -13.25
N ASN A 198 4.62 6.51 -14.23
CA ASN A 198 5.60 6.02 -15.21
C ASN A 198 7.00 6.11 -14.62
N TRP A 199 7.48 5.03 -14.02
CA TRP A 199 8.76 4.97 -13.33
C TRP A 199 9.95 5.35 -14.20
N HIS A 200 9.92 5.03 -15.51
CA HIS A 200 10.99 5.35 -16.43
C HIS A 200 11.24 6.86 -16.59
N GLU A 201 10.23 7.70 -16.40
CA GLU A 201 10.37 9.16 -16.44
C GLU A 201 11.21 9.72 -15.29
N TYR A 202 11.31 8.98 -14.19
CA TYR A 202 12.01 9.41 -12.97
C TYR A 202 13.39 8.77 -12.83
N ASP A 203 13.68 7.71 -13.61
CA ASP A 203 14.94 6.97 -13.57
C ASP A 203 15.96 7.57 -14.54
N HIS A 204 16.57 8.68 -14.14
CA HIS A 204 17.60 9.36 -14.90
C HIS A 204 18.70 9.93 -13.99
N PRO A 205 19.92 10.15 -14.51
CA PRO A 205 21.00 10.75 -13.72
C PRO A 205 20.67 12.19 -13.31
N GLY A 206 21.39 12.68 -12.33
CA GLY A 206 21.30 14.02 -11.81
C GLY A 206 20.81 14.09 -10.36
N ASP A 207 21.16 15.18 -9.69
CA ASP A 207 20.81 15.39 -8.29
C ASP A 207 19.30 15.61 -8.11
N PHE A 208 18.81 15.18 -6.96
CA PHE A 208 17.46 15.46 -6.54
C PHE A 208 17.41 16.68 -5.61
N LYS A 209 16.46 17.58 -5.86
CA LYS A 209 16.10 18.68 -4.96
C LYS A 209 14.59 18.64 -4.69
N TRP A 210 14.29 18.68 -3.38
CA TRP A 210 12.87 18.68 -2.96
C TRP A 210 12.16 19.97 -3.30
#